data_e3bde1bc7cbc2d701ad02213ca7d10fa
#
_entry.id   e3bde1bc7cbc2d701ad02213ca7d10fa
#
_cell.length_a   1.000
_cell.length_b   1.000
_cell.length_c   1.000
_cell.angle_alpha   90.00
_cell.angle_beta   90.00
_cell.angle_gamma   90.00
#
_symmetry.space_group_name_H-M   'P 1'
#
loop_
_entity.id
_entity.type
_entity.pdbx_description
1 polymer ?
#
loop_
_entity_poly.entity_id
_entity_poly.type
_entity_poly.pdbx_seq_one_letter_code
_entity_poly.pdbx_strand_id
1 'polypeptide(L)'
;MVNDQIVNKQCSQTHRSGFVNIVGNPNVGKSTLMNALVGERLSIITSKAQTTRHRIMGIVNGEDFQMVYSDTPGVLSPNYQLQRQMLEFSRSALVDADVLLYVTDVNDNPDRNADFLTKVKRICNQSGSPTSANGVHSVGRAEAQRVSVPQSGTQPAAVAEREGTRVFLIINKIDLTTQETLERLVAFWHSQLPEAEIFPISAQERFGVSQLFDAIKEALPVGPPFFPKDQLTDKSERFFVNEIIREKILQNYDKEIPYSVEVEVESFKEEDKLIRIDAVIYCERDSQKGILIGKAGSALKRVGTQARRDIEDFLQKQVFLQLYVKVDRDWRSSTSRLKHYGYDLS
;
A
#
# COMPACT_ATOMS: atom_id res chain seq x y z
N MET A 1 41.59 -46.80 5.12
CA MET A 1 40.98 -46.08 3.98
C MET A 1 39.46 -46.25 4.17
N VAL A 2 38.85 -45.29 4.81
CA VAL A 2 37.43 -45.22 5.06
C VAL A 2 36.93 -44.00 4.25
N ASN A 3 36.06 -44.27 3.27
CA ASN A 3 35.46 -43.28 2.40
C ASN A 3 34.35 -42.56 3.19
N ASP A 4 34.64 -41.34 3.60
CA ASP A 4 33.64 -40.39 4.05
C ASP A 4 32.93 -39.80 2.81
N GLN A 5 31.83 -40.45 2.40
CA GLN A 5 30.85 -39.83 1.55
C GLN A 5 29.95 -38.95 2.44
N ILE A 6 30.32 -37.69 2.54
CA ILE A 6 29.44 -36.65 3.04
C ILE A 6 28.31 -36.51 2.02
N VAL A 7 27.18 -37.13 2.30
CA VAL A 7 25.94 -36.90 1.58
C VAL A 7 25.47 -35.48 1.87
N ASN A 8 25.85 -34.59 0.96
CA ASN A 8 25.31 -33.22 0.91
C ASN A 8 23.80 -33.32 0.57
N LYS A 9 22.96 -33.48 1.58
CA LYS A 9 21.52 -33.25 1.48
C LYS A 9 21.29 -31.75 1.34
N GLN A 10 21.51 -31.22 0.15
CA GLN A 10 20.91 -29.94 -0.25
C GLN A 10 19.39 -30.18 -0.32
N CYS A 11 18.73 -29.91 0.79
CA CYS A 11 17.30 -29.64 0.79
C CYS A 11 17.16 -28.34 -0.01
N SER A 12 16.85 -28.43 -1.30
CA SER A 12 16.49 -27.28 -2.10
C SER A 12 15.14 -26.77 -1.61
N GLN A 13 15.15 -25.95 -0.57
CA GLN A 13 13.99 -25.16 -0.20
C GLN A 13 13.71 -24.26 -1.40
N THR A 14 12.62 -24.55 -2.10
CA THR A 14 12.17 -23.71 -3.23
C THR A 14 11.69 -22.39 -2.65
N HIS A 15 12.53 -21.34 -2.73
CA HIS A 15 12.16 -20.00 -2.28
C HIS A 15 11.01 -19.48 -3.13
N ARG A 16 10.02 -18.86 -2.48
CA ARG A 16 8.86 -18.23 -3.11
C ARG A 16 8.91 -16.73 -2.93
N SER A 17 8.67 -15.98 -3.99
CA SER A 17 8.61 -14.53 -3.91
C SER A 17 7.62 -13.94 -4.90
N GLY A 18 6.94 -12.88 -4.49
CA GLY A 18 5.95 -12.23 -5.36
C GLY A 18 5.40 -10.93 -4.79
N PHE A 19 4.74 -10.20 -5.68
CA PHE A 19 4.06 -8.95 -5.37
C PHE A 19 2.61 -9.23 -4.98
N VAL A 20 2.23 -8.75 -3.78
CA VAL A 20 0.91 -8.90 -3.18
C VAL A 20 0.25 -7.53 -3.11
N ASN A 21 -0.60 -7.21 -4.06
CA ASN A 21 -1.16 -5.88 -4.17
C ASN A 21 -2.55 -5.80 -3.53
N ILE A 22 -2.75 -4.78 -2.70
CA ILE A 22 -3.96 -4.56 -1.91
C ILE A 22 -4.76 -3.43 -2.55
N VAL A 23 -5.93 -3.74 -3.08
CA VAL A 23 -6.80 -2.79 -3.78
C VAL A 23 -8.24 -2.85 -3.24
N GLY A 24 -9.02 -1.81 -3.47
CA GLY A 24 -10.43 -1.75 -3.04
C GLY A 24 -10.87 -0.33 -2.75
N ASN A 25 -12.11 -0.18 -2.34
CA ASN A 25 -12.75 1.10 -2.05
C ASN A 25 -12.06 1.86 -0.90
N PRO A 26 -12.25 3.19 -0.79
CA PRO A 26 -11.78 3.93 0.37
C PRO A 26 -12.39 3.40 1.67
N ASN A 27 -11.61 3.40 2.75
CA ASN A 27 -12.02 3.07 4.11
C ASN A 27 -12.43 1.60 4.37
N VAL A 28 -12.22 0.68 3.44
CA VAL A 28 -12.46 -0.76 3.66
C VAL A 28 -11.40 -1.44 4.53
N GLY A 29 -10.34 -0.72 4.92
CA GLY A 29 -9.30 -1.20 5.84
C GLY A 29 -8.05 -1.77 5.16
N LYS A 30 -7.72 -1.36 3.92
CA LYS A 30 -6.52 -1.81 3.19
C LYS A 30 -5.22 -1.56 3.96
N SER A 31 -5.01 -0.32 4.42
CA SER A 31 -3.81 0.07 5.19
C SER A 31 -3.73 -0.64 6.55
N THR A 32 -4.88 -0.89 7.19
CA THR A 32 -4.95 -1.69 8.43
C THR A 32 -4.52 -3.13 8.16
N LEU A 33 -5.02 -3.72 7.07
CA LEU A 33 -4.66 -5.07 6.65
C LEU A 33 -3.16 -5.15 6.30
N MET A 34 -2.64 -4.21 5.53
CA MET A 34 -1.22 -4.16 5.21
C MET A 34 -0.35 -4.13 6.46
N ASN A 35 -0.62 -3.21 7.40
CA ASN A 35 0.13 -3.12 8.64
C ASN A 35 0.03 -4.42 9.47
N ALA A 36 -1.14 -5.08 9.46
CA ALA A 36 -1.33 -6.36 10.15
C ALA A 36 -0.53 -7.52 9.52
N LEU A 37 -0.44 -7.56 8.18
CA LEU A 37 0.32 -8.58 7.42
C LEU A 37 1.83 -8.36 7.51
N VAL A 38 2.28 -7.09 7.45
CA VAL A 38 3.71 -6.75 7.57
C VAL A 38 4.21 -6.87 9.01
N GLY A 39 3.34 -6.65 9.99
CA GLY A 39 3.68 -6.62 11.41
C GLY A 39 4.20 -5.26 11.90
N GLU A 40 4.35 -4.29 11.00
CA GLU A 40 4.87 -2.95 11.26
C GLU A 40 3.91 -1.86 10.76
N ARG A 41 3.97 -0.67 11.34
CA ARG A 41 3.13 0.47 10.94
C ARG A 41 3.77 1.25 9.80
N LEU A 42 3.57 0.78 8.57
CA LEU A 42 4.06 1.44 7.35
C LEU A 42 3.04 2.42 6.75
N SER A 43 1.76 2.10 6.82
CA SER A 43 0.70 2.97 6.31
C SER A 43 -0.04 3.67 7.45
N ILE A 44 -0.35 4.95 7.27
CA ILE A 44 -1.18 5.69 8.23
C ILE A 44 -2.64 5.23 8.16
N ILE A 45 -3.32 5.27 9.29
CA ILE A 45 -4.70 4.78 9.42
C ILE A 45 -5.58 5.90 9.97
N THR A 46 -6.59 6.30 9.21
CA THR A 46 -7.65 7.20 9.65
C THR A 46 -9.00 6.81 9.07
N SER A 47 -10.09 7.29 9.67
CA SER A 47 -11.44 7.11 9.14
C SER A 47 -11.75 8.00 7.92
N LYS A 48 -10.84 8.92 7.55
CA LYS A 48 -11.06 9.86 6.46
C LYS A 48 -10.67 9.25 5.11
N ALA A 49 -11.37 9.64 4.06
CA ALA A 49 -11.00 9.29 2.70
C ALA A 49 -9.63 9.90 2.33
N GLN A 50 -8.97 9.36 1.31
CA GLN A 50 -7.65 9.81 0.84
C GLN A 50 -6.56 9.78 1.94
N THR A 51 -6.68 8.86 2.89
CA THR A 51 -5.65 8.61 3.90
C THR A 51 -4.37 8.16 3.22
N THR A 52 -4.40 7.11 2.43
CA THR A 52 -3.29 6.66 1.58
C THR A 52 -3.33 7.43 0.26
N ARG A 53 -2.27 8.17 -0.07
CA ARG A 53 -2.13 8.91 -1.33
C ARG A 53 -1.07 8.34 -2.24
N HIS A 54 -0.05 7.71 -1.69
CA HIS A 54 1.04 7.05 -2.40
C HIS A 54 0.85 5.53 -2.39
N ARG A 55 1.47 4.85 -3.33
CA ARG A 55 1.67 3.42 -3.25
C ARG A 55 2.84 3.17 -2.29
N ILE A 56 2.61 2.36 -1.25
CA ILE A 56 3.60 2.06 -0.20
C ILE A 56 3.89 0.58 -0.26
N MET A 57 5.16 0.21 -0.36
CA MET A 57 5.58 -1.19 -0.30
C MET A 57 6.01 -1.56 1.11
N GLY A 58 5.58 -2.76 1.55
CA GLY A 58 6.05 -3.43 2.76
C GLY A 58 6.58 -4.80 2.42
N ILE A 59 7.80 -5.10 2.84
CA ILE A 59 8.52 -6.32 2.47
C ILE A 59 8.59 -7.23 3.69
N VAL A 60 8.04 -8.44 3.56
CA VAL A 60 8.11 -9.47 4.59
C VAL A 60 9.00 -10.60 4.12
N ASN A 61 10.01 -10.89 4.90
CA ASN A 61 11.02 -11.88 4.60
C ASN A 61 10.93 -13.08 5.55
N GLY A 62 10.95 -14.29 5.01
CA GLY A 62 11.15 -15.54 5.73
C GLY A 62 12.38 -16.28 5.20
N GLU A 63 12.65 -17.44 5.75
CA GLU A 63 13.77 -18.29 5.27
C GLU A 63 13.59 -18.70 3.81
N ASP A 64 12.35 -19.10 3.47
CA ASP A 64 11.95 -19.69 2.20
C ASP A 64 11.01 -18.81 1.36
N PHE A 65 10.74 -17.56 1.78
CA PHE A 65 9.86 -16.65 1.03
C PHE A 65 10.24 -15.18 1.15
N GLN A 66 9.71 -14.38 0.22
CA GLN A 66 9.65 -12.92 0.30
C GLN A 66 8.29 -12.45 -0.27
N MET A 67 7.50 -11.76 0.53
CA MET A 67 6.25 -11.12 0.13
C MET A 67 6.46 -9.62 0.01
N VAL A 68 6.16 -9.05 -1.15
CA VAL A 68 6.21 -7.61 -1.36
C VAL A 68 4.78 -7.08 -1.40
N TYR A 69 4.27 -6.67 -0.25
CA TYR A 69 2.96 -6.05 -0.13
C TYR A 69 2.95 -4.64 -0.70
N SER A 70 1.81 -4.24 -1.26
CA SER A 70 1.64 -2.90 -1.80
C SER A 70 0.28 -2.34 -1.39
N ASP A 71 0.28 -1.39 -0.45
CA ASP A 71 -0.92 -0.60 -0.11
C ASP A 71 -1.16 0.46 -1.17
N THR A 72 -2.39 0.59 -1.59
CA THR A 72 -2.78 1.54 -2.65
C THR A 72 -3.84 2.53 -2.17
N PRO A 73 -3.89 3.72 -2.77
CA PRO A 73 -5.00 4.63 -2.56
C PRO A 73 -6.34 3.95 -2.82
N GLY A 74 -7.38 4.33 -2.07
CA GLY A 74 -8.73 3.83 -2.32
C GLY A 74 -9.24 4.27 -3.69
N VAL A 75 -9.89 3.34 -4.41
CA VAL A 75 -10.47 3.63 -5.73
C VAL A 75 -11.61 4.62 -5.59
N LEU A 76 -11.55 5.72 -6.32
CA LEU A 76 -12.55 6.79 -6.31
C LEU A 76 -12.66 7.44 -7.70
N SER A 77 -13.78 8.11 -7.96
CA SER A 77 -13.92 8.94 -9.17
C SER A 77 -13.14 10.22 -9.01
N PRO A 78 -12.12 10.49 -9.86
CA PRO A 78 -11.23 11.63 -9.68
C PRO A 78 -11.86 12.93 -10.15
N ASN A 79 -11.83 13.98 -9.29
CA ASN A 79 -12.30 15.32 -9.59
C ASN A 79 -11.18 16.31 -9.94
N TYR A 80 -9.93 16.01 -9.54
CA TYR A 80 -8.74 16.85 -9.79
C TYR A 80 -7.51 15.98 -9.99
N GLN A 81 -6.39 16.60 -10.41
CA GLN A 81 -5.21 15.88 -10.92
C GLN A 81 -4.58 14.94 -9.87
N LEU A 82 -4.46 15.35 -8.61
CA LEU A 82 -3.96 14.47 -7.54
C LEU A 82 -4.78 13.16 -7.45
N GLN A 83 -6.12 13.24 -7.49
CA GLN A 83 -6.96 12.04 -7.43
C GLN A 83 -6.79 11.15 -8.68
N ARG A 84 -6.48 11.74 -9.84
CA ARG A 84 -6.13 10.97 -11.05
C ARG A 84 -4.85 10.19 -10.83
N GLN A 85 -3.81 10.79 -10.25
CA GLN A 85 -2.57 10.10 -9.92
C GLN A 85 -2.80 8.98 -8.89
N MET A 86 -3.59 9.24 -7.85
CA MET A 86 -3.98 8.21 -6.88
C MET A 86 -4.69 7.02 -7.55
N LEU A 87 -5.58 7.27 -8.51
CA LEU A 87 -6.25 6.21 -9.26
C LEU A 87 -5.27 5.43 -10.15
N GLU A 88 -4.29 6.10 -10.76
CA GLU A 88 -3.25 5.42 -11.55
C GLU A 88 -2.37 4.51 -10.68
N PHE A 89 -2.04 4.90 -9.44
CA PHE A 89 -1.36 3.99 -8.50
C PHE A 89 -2.18 2.72 -8.23
N SER A 90 -3.51 2.86 -8.05
CA SER A 90 -4.39 1.69 -7.86
C SER A 90 -4.54 0.85 -9.12
N ARG A 91 -4.47 1.46 -10.30
CA ARG A 91 -4.52 0.74 -11.60
C ARG A 91 -3.23 0.01 -11.89
N SER A 92 -2.06 0.61 -11.61
CA SER A 92 -0.77 -0.06 -11.79
C SER A 92 -0.66 -1.32 -10.93
N ALA A 93 -1.21 -1.28 -9.73
CA ALA A 93 -1.25 -2.42 -8.82
C ALA A 93 -2.08 -3.63 -9.35
N LEU A 94 -2.96 -3.44 -10.33
CA LEU A 94 -3.67 -4.54 -10.97
C LEU A 94 -2.81 -5.28 -12.00
N VAL A 95 -1.75 -4.65 -12.50
CA VAL A 95 -0.96 -5.16 -13.64
C VAL A 95 0.25 -5.97 -13.17
N ASP A 96 0.85 -5.57 -12.04
CA ASP A 96 2.11 -6.13 -11.54
C ASP A 96 1.95 -7.12 -10.37
N ALA A 97 0.71 -7.50 -10.02
CA ALA A 97 0.42 -8.43 -8.94
C ALA A 97 0.65 -9.90 -9.34
N ASP A 98 1.32 -10.66 -8.50
CA ASP A 98 1.28 -12.12 -8.49
C ASP A 98 0.06 -12.62 -7.68
N VAL A 99 -0.22 -11.94 -6.57
CA VAL A 99 -1.44 -12.12 -5.76
C VAL A 99 -2.15 -10.78 -5.61
N LEU A 100 -3.43 -10.73 -5.93
CA LEU A 100 -4.27 -9.54 -5.80
C LEU A 100 -5.25 -9.71 -4.63
N LEU A 101 -5.15 -8.88 -3.61
CA LEU A 101 -6.09 -8.80 -2.52
C LEU A 101 -7.14 -7.72 -2.85
N TYR A 102 -8.31 -8.13 -3.29
CA TYR A 102 -9.45 -7.23 -3.47
C TYR A 102 -10.21 -7.09 -2.16
N VAL A 103 -10.05 -5.96 -1.49
CA VAL A 103 -10.59 -5.71 -0.15
C VAL A 103 -11.91 -4.95 -0.24
N THR A 104 -12.92 -5.54 0.36
CA THR A 104 -14.23 -4.93 0.67
C THR A 104 -14.47 -4.97 2.17
N ASP A 105 -15.56 -4.40 2.68
CA ASP A 105 -15.98 -4.57 4.06
C ASP A 105 -17.48 -4.84 4.18
N VAL A 106 -17.93 -5.13 5.38
CA VAL A 106 -19.33 -5.49 5.67
C VAL A 106 -20.33 -4.38 5.37
N ASN A 107 -19.89 -3.13 5.19
CA ASN A 107 -20.72 -1.96 4.88
C ASN A 107 -20.45 -1.38 3.49
N ASP A 108 -19.55 -2.00 2.70
CA ASP A 108 -19.17 -1.47 1.39
C ASP A 108 -20.27 -1.74 0.34
N ASN A 109 -20.46 -0.77 -0.56
CA ASN A 109 -21.38 -0.90 -1.68
C ASN A 109 -20.59 -1.35 -2.93
N PRO A 110 -20.81 -2.57 -3.43
CA PRO A 110 -20.12 -3.11 -4.61
C PRO A 110 -20.28 -2.26 -5.88
N ASP A 111 -21.42 -1.57 -6.01
CA ASP A 111 -21.73 -0.76 -7.20
C ASP A 111 -20.97 0.57 -7.25
N ARG A 112 -20.36 0.97 -6.13
CA ARG A 112 -19.69 2.27 -6.01
C ARG A 112 -18.57 2.47 -7.01
N ASN A 113 -17.90 1.38 -7.42
CA ASN A 113 -16.80 1.39 -8.40
C ASN A 113 -16.90 0.19 -9.35
N ALA A 114 -18.06 0.00 -10.00
CA ALA A 114 -18.37 -1.11 -10.88
C ALA A 114 -17.32 -1.31 -12.00
N ASP A 115 -16.78 -0.21 -12.55
CA ASP A 115 -15.72 -0.27 -13.57
C ASP A 115 -14.43 -0.91 -13.06
N PHE A 116 -14.07 -0.65 -11.79
CA PHE A 116 -12.90 -1.23 -11.17
C PHE A 116 -13.15 -2.72 -10.86
N LEU A 117 -14.30 -3.06 -10.32
CA LEU A 117 -14.72 -4.45 -10.10
C LEU A 117 -14.72 -5.25 -11.40
N THR A 118 -15.15 -4.65 -12.52
CA THR A 118 -15.10 -5.30 -13.84
C THR A 118 -13.67 -5.66 -14.25
N LYS A 119 -12.66 -4.83 -13.93
CA LYS A 119 -11.26 -5.15 -14.19
C LYS A 119 -10.77 -6.30 -13.31
N VAL A 120 -11.14 -6.31 -12.02
CA VAL A 120 -10.82 -7.41 -11.11
C VAL A 120 -11.43 -8.72 -11.61
N LYS A 121 -12.70 -8.71 -12.05
CA LYS A 121 -13.38 -9.86 -12.65
C LYS A 121 -12.61 -10.43 -13.88
N ARG A 122 -12.08 -9.55 -14.73
CA ARG A 122 -11.29 -9.99 -15.90
C ARG A 122 -9.99 -10.68 -15.50
N ILE A 123 -9.30 -10.16 -14.47
CA ILE A 123 -8.08 -10.78 -13.95
C ILE A 123 -8.42 -12.16 -13.36
N CYS A 124 -9.46 -12.25 -12.54
CA CYS A 124 -9.92 -13.48 -11.93
C CYS A 124 -10.23 -14.57 -12.96
N ASN A 125 -10.97 -14.22 -14.01
CA ASN A 125 -11.34 -15.16 -15.09
C ASN A 125 -10.14 -15.63 -15.92
N GLN A 126 -9.09 -14.82 -16.05
CA GLN A 126 -7.86 -15.22 -16.77
C GLN A 126 -7.01 -16.21 -15.97
N SER A 127 -7.12 -16.21 -14.65
CA SER A 127 -6.39 -17.09 -13.74
C SER A 127 -7.01 -18.51 -13.68
N GLY A 128 -8.30 -18.66 -13.98
CA GLY A 128 -9.04 -19.92 -13.92
C GLY A 128 -8.98 -20.79 -15.18
N SER A 129 -8.35 -20.35 -16.27
CA SER A 129 -8.29 -21.13 -17.50
C SER A 129 -7.02 -21.98 -17.56
N PRO A 130 -7.11 -23.34 -17.58
CA PRO A 130 -5.96 -24.16 -17.94
C PRO A 130 -5.55 -23.82 -19.37
N THR A 131 -4.27 -23.50 -19.57
CA THR A 131 -3.68 -23.20 -20.88
C THR A 131 -3.94 -24.35 -21.87
N SER A 132 -4.97 -24.21 -22.71
CA SER A 132 -5.04 -24.98 -23.96
C SER A 132 -4.04 -24.36 -24.95
N ALA A 133 -2.96 -25.06 -25.18
CA ALA A 133 -2.03 -24.75 -26.25
C ALA A 133 -2.79 -24.73 -27.60
N ASN A 134 -2.98 -23.53 -28.16
CA ASN A 134 -3.01 -23.21 -29.58
C ASN A 134 -3.84 -21.93 -29.82
N GLY A 135 -3.18 -20.89 -30.30
CA GLY A 135 -3.88 -19.71 -30.81
C GLY A 135 -3.01 -18.46 -30.76
N VAL A 136 -2.22 -18.25 -31.80
CA VAL A 136 -1.53 -17.02 -32.15
C VAL A 136 -2.52 -15.86 -32.21
N HIS A 137 -2.44 -14.90 -31.29
CA HIS A 137 -2.85 -13.52 -31.53
C HIS A 137 -1.91 -12.56 -30.79
N SER A 138 -0.98 -12.03 -31.57
CA SER A 138 -0.18 -10.87 -31.24
C SER A 138 -1.07 -9.63 -31.17
N VAL A 139 -1.39 -9.16 -29.97
CA VAL A 139 -1.85 -7.79 -29.74
C VAL A 139 -0.81 -7.10 -28.85
N GLY A 140 -0.26 -5.99 -29.36
CA GLY A 140 0.87 -5.28 -28.83
C GLY A 140 0.73 -4.98 -27.32
N ARG A 141 1.65 -5.55 -26.59
CA ARG A 141 1.90 -5.25 -25.20
C ARG A 141 2.66 -3.93 -25.16
N ALA A 142 2.00 -2.85 -24.74
CA ALA A 142 2.69 -1.62 -24.39
C ALA A 142 3.77 -1.98 -23.36
N GLU A 143 5.02 -1.63 -23.64
CA GLU A 143 6.13 -1.71 -22.70
C GLU A 143 5.80 -0.85 -21.48
N ALA A 144 5.32 -1.50 -20.41
CA ALA A 144 5.29 -0.88 -19.11
C ALA A 144 6.75 -0.72 -18.69
N GLN A 145 7.22 0.53 -18.66
CA GLN A 145 8.55 0.90 -18.21
C GLN A 145 8.78 0.30 -16.82
N ARG A 146 9.72 -0.65 -16.78
CA ARG A 146 10.24 -1.20 -15.53
C ARG A 146 10.90 -0.07 -14.77
N VAL A 147 10.53 0.08 -13.50
CA VAL A 147 11.31 0.85 -12.54
C VAL A 147 12.76 0.36 -12.65
N SER A 148 13.67 1.24 -13.06
CA SER A 148 15.07 0.93 -13.25
C SER A 148 15.73 0.66 -11.90
N VAL A 149 15.90 -0.62 -11.58
CA VAL A 149 16.80 -1.07 -10.51
C VAL A 149 18.23 -0.89 -11.02
N PRO A 150 19.17 -0.33 -10.24
CA PRO A 150 20.56 -0.20 -10.66
C PRO A 150 21.15 -1.58 -10.97
N GLN A 151 21.61 -1.78 -12.20
CA GLN A 151 22.25 -3.02 -12.62
C GLN A 151 23.64 -3.13 -12.00
N SER A 152 23.82 -4.02 -11.03
CA SER A 152 25.09 -4.71 -10.80
C SER A 152 24.94 -6.13 -11.35
N GLY A 153 25.81 -6.45 -12.31
CA GLY A 153 25.63 -7.55 -13.23
C GLY A 153 25.54 -8.93 -12.59
N THR A 154 24.44 -9.60 -12.91
CA THR A 154 24.34 -11.05 -13.14
C THR A 154 23.08 -11.27 -13.94
N GLN A 155 23.14 -12.00 -15.06
CA GLN A 155 21.98 -12.32 -15.89
C GLN A 155 20.96 -13.09 -15.06
N PRO A 156 19.66 -12.72 -15.10
CA PRO A 156 18.63 -13.49 -14.39
C PRO A 156 18.45 -14.84 -15.09
N ALA A 157 18.49 -15.90 -14.28
CA ALA A 157 18.08 -17.23 -14.64
C ALA A 157 16.65 -17.21 -15.23
N ALA A 158 16.34 -18.18 -16.10
CA ALA A 158 15.11 -18.33 -16.86
C ALA A 158 13.87 -17.85 -16.09
N VAL A 159 13.14 -16.91 -16.70
CA VAL A 159 11.82 -16.45 -16.23
C VAL A 159 10.88 -17.66 -16.28
N ALA A 160 10.54 -18.23 -15.13
CA ALA A 160 9.47 -19.20 -15.02
C ALA A 160 8.20 -18.62 -15.66
N GLU A 161 7.49 -19.39 -16.45
CA GLU A 161 6.19 -19.00 -17.00
C GLU A 161 5.30 -18.55 -15.85
N ARG A 162 4.89 -17.28 -15.85
CA ARG A 162 4.02 -16.74 -14.81
C ARG A 162 2.64 -17.37 -14.97
N GLU A 163 2.23 -18.18 -14.02
CA GLU A 163 0.82 -18.49 -13.82
C GLU A 163 0.06 -17.17 -13.64
N GLY A 164 -1.21 -17.12 -14.06
CA GLY A 164 -2.03 -15.89 -13.95
C GLY A 164 -2.12 -15.36 -12.52
N THR A 165 -2.39 -14.07 -12.36
CA THR A 165 -2.53 -13.40 -11.04
C THR A 165 -3.60 -14.10 -10.20
N ARG A 166 -3.29 -14.60 -9.02
CA ARG A 166 -4.28 -15.13 -8.07
C ARG A 166 -5.06 -14.01 -7.40
N VAL A 167 -6.38 -14.13 -7.36
CA VAL A 167 -7.27 -13.13 -6.75
C VAL A 167 -7.88 -13.67 -5.46
N PHE A 168 -7.63 -12.98 -4.34
CA PHE A 168 -8.26 -13.22 -3.06
C PHE A 168 -9.24 -12.08 -2.76
N LEU A 169 -10.47 -12.44 -2.46
CA LEU A 169 -11.49 -11.50 -2.00
C LEU A 169 -11.48 -11.43 -0.48
N ILE A 170 -11.23 -10.25 0.06
CA ILE A 170 -11.17 -10.02 1.50
C ILE A 170 -12.43 -9.29 1.95
N ILE A 171 -13.24 -9.93 2.79
CA ILE A 171 -14.37 -9.29 3.48
C ILE A 171 -13.89 -8.87 4.86
N ASN A 172 -13.53 -7.59 5.00
CA ASN A 172 -12.95 -7.05 6.23
C ASN A 172 -14.03 -6.53 7.19
N LYS A 173 -13.63 -6.26 8.45
CA LYS A 173 -14.45 -5.70 9.53
C LYS A 173 -15.60 -6.62 9.95
N ILE A 174 -15.40 -7.93 9.92
CA ILE A 174 -16.44 -8.89 10.32
C ILE A 174 -16.85 -8.76 11.79
N ASP A 175 -16.00 -8.14 12.61
CA ASP A 175 -16.29 -7.75 14.00
C ASP A 175 -17.49 -6.79 14.12
N LEU A 176 -17.87 -6.11 13.03
CA LEU A 176 -19.00 -5.15 12.99
C LEU A 176 -20.29 -5.75 12.44
N THR A 177 -20.39 -7.06 12.23
CA THR A 177 -21.57 -7.70 11.64
C THR A 177 -21.96 -9.00 12.34
N THR A 178 -23.14 -9.52 11.99
CA THR A 178 -23.62 -10.81 12.48
C THR A 178 -23.24 -11.94 11.54
N GLN A 179 -23.21 -13.18 12.05
CA GLN A 179 -22.95 -14.38 11.27
C GLN A 179 -23.88 -14.51 10.04
N GLU A 180 -25.20 -14.29 10.25
CA GLU A 180 -26.20 -14.39 9.18
C GLU A 180 -25.94 -13.36 8.05
N THR A 181 -25.55 -12.13 8.40
CA THR A 181 -25.21 -11.10 7.41
C THR A 181 -23.93 -11.44 6.67
N LEU A 182 -22.94 -11.97 7.39
CA LEU A 182 -21.68 -12.42 6.79
C LEU A 182 -21.89 -13.54 5.77
N GLU A 183 -22.69 -14.53 6.09
CA GLU A 183 -23.04 -15.65 5.18
C GLU A 183 -23.70 -15.13 3.89
N ARG A 184 -24.63 -14.16 4.00
CA ARG A 184 -25.24 -13.50 2.83
C ARG A 184 -24.21 -12.75 1.99
N LEU A 185 -23.27 -12.03 2.62
CA LEU A 185 -22.20 -11.32 1.92
C LEU A 185 -21.26 -12.30 1.20
N VAL A 186 -20.87 -13.40 1.84
CA VAL A 186 -20.04 -14.44 1.22
C VAL A 186 -20.75 -15.02 0.00
N ALA A 187 -22.03 -15.38 0.11
CA ALA A 187 -22.82 -15.90 -1.01
C ALA A 187 -22.93 -14.88 -2.15
N PHE A 188 -23.18 -13.61 -1.82
CA PHE A 188 -23.22 -12.53 -2.82
C PHE A 188 -21.87 -12.42 -3.55
N TRP A 189 -20.75 -12.31 -2.83
CA TRP A 189 -19.45 -12.14 -3.44
C TRP A 189 -19.00 -13.38 -4.22
N HIS A 190 -19.34 -14.57 -3.77
CA HIS A 190 -19.10 -15.80 -4.55
C HIS A 190 -19.85 -15.75 -5.89
N SER A 191 -21.05 -15.19 -5.94
CA SER A 191 -21.78 -14.98 -7.22
C SER A 191 -21.10 -13.95 -8.13
N GLN A 192 -20.41 -12.95 -7.57
CA GLN A 192 -19.74 -11.89 -8.33
C GLN A 192 -18.34 -12.29 -8.82
N LEU A 193 -17.61 -13.10 -8.04
CA LEU A 193 -16.21 -13.51 -8.25
C LEU A 193 -16.08 -15.01 -7.92
N PRO A 194 -16.67 -15.91 -8.73
CA PRO A 194 -16.71 -17.33 -8.43
C PRO A 194 -15.34 -18.00 -8.35
N GLU A 195 -14.34 -17.47 -9.07
CA GLU A 195 -12.97 -17.99 -9.09
C GLU A 195 -12.08 -17.42 -7.98
N ALA A 196 -12.57 -16.45 -7.20
CA ALA A 196 -11.80 -15.87 -6.11
C ALA A 196 -12.00 -16.64 -4.82
N GLU A 197 -10.92 -16.89 -4.11
CA GLU A 197 -10.99 -17.42 -2.75
C GLU A 197 -11.39 -16.31 -1.78
N ILE A 198 -12.37 -16.57 -0.90
CA ILE A 198 -12.97 -15.56 -0.02
C ILE A 198 -12.43 -15.70 1.41
N PHE A 199 -11.89 -14.61 1.95
CA PHE A 199 -11.37 -14.52 3.31
C PHE A 199 -12.15 -13.51 4.13
N PRO A 200 -13.09 -13.93 4.98
CA PRO A 200 -13.69 -13.08 5.98
C PRO A 200 -12.69 -12.82 7.13
N ILE A 201 -12.36 -11.55 7.37
CA ILE A 201 -11.37 -11.16 8.39
C ILE A 201 -11.80 -9.94 9.20
N SER A 202 -11.16 -9.76 10.36
CA SER A 202 -11.04 -8.45 11.00
C SER A 202 -9.55 -8.08 11.08
N ALA A 203 -9.12 -7.16 10.22
CA ALA A 203 -7.74 -6.68 10.24
C ALA A 203 -7.41 -5.93 11.55
N GLN A 204 -8.40 -5.25 12.14
CA GLN A 204 -8.27 -4.54 13.42
C GLN A 204 -8.04 -5.51 14.58
N GLU A 205 -8.82 -6.59 14.66
CA GLU A 205 -8.76 -7.61 15.72
C GLU A 205 -7.78 -8.75 15.36
N ARG A 206 -7.11 -8.67 14.22
CA ARG A 206 -6.20 -9.68 13.68
C ARG A 206 -6.83 -11.07 13.48
N PHE A 207 -8.16 -11.14 13.41
CA PHE A 207 -8.87 -12.39 13.16
C PHE A 207 -8.79 -12.76 11.67
N GLY A 208 -8.45 -14.01 11.36
CA GLY A 208 -8.33 -14.50 10.00
C GLY A 208 -7.06 -14.04 9.23
N VAL A 209 -6.24 -13.15 9.83
CA VAL A 209 -5.05 -12.60 9.15
C VAL A 209 -3.94 -13.65 8.98
N SER A 210 -3.76 -14.56 9.93
CA SER A 210 -2.77 -15.63 9.84
C SER A 210 -3.10 -16.62 8.71
N GLN A 211 -4.36 -17.03 8.61
CA GLN A 211 -4.83 -17.93 7.55
C GLN A 211 -4.66 -17.29 6.17
N LEU A 212 -4.98 -15.98 6.05
CA LEU A 212 -4.73 -15.22 4.83
C LEU A 212 -3.24 -15.15 4.49
N PHE A 213 -2.37 -14.92 5.48
CA PHE A 213 -0.93 -14.89 5.30
C PHE A 213 -0.39 -16.21 4.74
N ASP A 214 -0.82 -17.35 5.31
CA ASP A 214 -0.41 -18.68 4.86
C ASP A 214 -0.90 -18.96 3.43
N ALA A 215 -2.15 -18.61 3.11
CA ALA A 215 -2.69 -18.74 1.75
C ALA A 215 -1.92 -17.87 0.73
N ILE A 216 -1.55 -16.64 1.11
CA ILE A 216 -0.71 -15.79 0.26
C ILE A 216 0.64 -16.46 0.01
N LYS A 217 1.30 -16.98 1.06
CA LYS A 217 2.59 -17.67 0.95
C LYS A 217 2.53 -18.83 -0.05
N GLU A 218 1.48 -19.64 0.01
CA GLU A 218 1.27 -20.77 -0.88
C GLU A 218 0.99 -20.34 -2.33
N ALA A 219 0.37 -19.20 -2.51
CA ALA A 219 0.02 -18.65 -3.81
C ALA A 219 1.20 -17.99 -4.54
N LEU A 220 2.31 -17.68 -3.84
CA LEU A 220 3.46 -17.03 -4.45
C LEU A 220 4.18 -17.95 -5.46
N PRO A 221 4.66 -17.41 -6.58
CA PRO A 221 5.49 -18.14 -7.51
C PRO A 221 6.86 -18.53 -6.90
N VAL A 222 7.44 -19.60 -7.40
CA VAL A 222 8.81 -19.96 -7.07
C VAL A 222 9.76 -19.00 -7.74
N GLY A 223 10.65 -18.37 -6.95
CA GLY A 223 11.61 -17.40 -7.45
C GLY A 223 12.54 -16.85 -6.38
N PRO A 224 13.64 -16.21 -6.77
CA PRO A 224 14.57 -15.56 -5.83
C PRO A 224 13.93 -14.31 -5.21
N PRO A 225 14.45 -13.82 -4.07
CA PRO A 225 13.97 -12.57 -3.48
C PRO A 225 14.25 -11.39 -4.42
N PHE A 226 13.30 -10.42 -4.45
CA PHE A 226 13.40 -9.18 -5.25
C PHE A 226 14.23 -8.11 -4.56
N PHE A 227 14.24 -8.12 -3.22
CA PHE A 227 14.89 -7.12 -2.38
C PHE A 227 15.82 -7.78 -1.36
N PRO A 228 16.82 -7.06 -0.83
CA PRO A 228 17.62 -7.51 0.30
C PRO A 228 16.72 -7.96 1.47
N LYS A 229 17.13 -9.04 2.17
CA LYS A 229 16.29 -9.62 3.23
C LYS A 229 16.17 -8.76 4.49
N ASP A 230 16.98 -7.75 4.64
CA ASP A 230 16.95 -6.74 5.70
C ASP A 230 16.12 -5.49 5.34
N GLN A 231 15.67 -5.40 4.07
CA GLN A 231 14.85 -4.28 3.61
C GLN A 231 13.38 -4.49 4.00
N LEU A 232 12.79 -3.49 4.67
CA LEU A 232 11.39 -3.51 5.11
C LEU A 232 10.43 -2.79 4.15
N THR A 233 10.92 -1.76 3.43
CA THR A 233 10.08 -0.89 2.59
C THR A 233 10.91 -0.22 1.49
N ASP A 234 10.21 0.37 0.49
CA ASP A 234 10.80 1.19 -0.57
C ASP A 234 10.89 2.68 -0.19
N LYS A 235 10.36 3.09 0.96
CA LYS A 235 10.25 4.49 1.38
C LYS A 235 11.35 4.86 2.36
N SER A 236 11.75 6.14 2.32
CA SER A 236 12.71 6.71 3.27
C SER A 236 12.04 7.11 4.58
N GLU A 237 12.84 7.28 5.65
CA GLU A 237 12.35 7.81 6.93
C GLU A 237 11.67 9.17 6.77
N ARG A 238 12.16 10.04 5.89
CA ARG A 238 11.53 11.34 5.58
C ARG A 238 10.11 11.19 5.07
N PHE A 239 9.85 10.18 4.24
CA PHE A 239 8.50 9.89 3.77
C PHE A 239 7.57 9.54 4.93
N PHE A 240 8.00 8.68 5.85
CA PHE A 240 7.18 8.32 7.01
C PHE A 240 6.94 9.49 7.95
N VAL A 241 7.94 10.36 8.13
CA VAL A 241 7.76 11.61 8.91
C VAL A 241 6.71 12.50 8.27
N ASN A 242 6.72 12.68 6.94
CA ASN A 242 5.67 13.40 6.22
C ASN A 242 4.29 12.78 6.46
N GLU A 243 4.17 11.46 6.34
CA GLU A 243 2.92 10.74 6.53
C GLU A 243 2.42 10.82 7.99
N ILE A 244 3.30 10.72 8.98
CA ILE A 244 2.92 10.89 10.40
C ILE A 244 2.38 12.31 10.65
N ILE A 245 3.03 13.35 10.13
CA ILE A 245 2.53 14.72 10.25
C ILE A 245 1.18 14.87 9.56
N ARG A 246 1.04 14.31 8.35
CA ARG A 246 -0.20 14.32 7.57
C ARG A 246 -1.34 13.57 8.28
N GLU A 247 -1.05 12.45 8.94
CA GLU A 247 -2.01 11.75 9.78
C GLU A 247 -2.56 12.64 10.89
N LYS A 248 -1.69 13.40 11.59
CA LYS A 248 -2.17 14.32 12.65
C LYS A 248 -3.00 15.45 12.06
N ILE A 249 -2.73 15.90 10.84
CA ILE A 249 -3.61 16.85 10.15
C ILE A 249 -4.96 16.20 9.85
N LEU A 250 -4.99 14.98 9.33
CA LEU A 250 -6.23 14.22 9.09
C LEU A 250 -7.05 14.05 10.37
N GLN A 251 -6.41 13.81 11.52
CA GLN A 251 -7.08 13.61 12.81
C GLN A 251 -7.59 14.91 13.46
N ASN A 252 -6.90 16.03 13.26
CA ASN A 252 -7.17 17.27 13.99
C ASN A 252 -7.99 18.33 13.23
N TYR A 253 -8.13 18.18 11.91
CA TYR A 253 -8.89 19.13 11.08
C TYR A 253 -9.99 18.42 10.30
N ASP A 254 -11.04 19.15 9.97
CA ASP A 254 -12.21 18.65 9.26
C ASP A 254 -12.45 19.39 7.94
N LYS A 255 -13.56 19.07 7.30
CA LYS A 255 -14.00 19.60 6.01
C LYS A 255 -12.91 19.41 4.92
N GLU A 256 -12.57 20.48 4.22
CA GLU A 256 -11.62 20.47 3.11
C GLU A 256 -10.13 20.53 3.53
N ILE A 257 -9.83 20.96 4.77
CA ILE A 257 -8.46 21.18 5.21
C ILE A 257 -7.57 19.94 5.05
N PRO A 258 -7.95 18.74 5.53
CA PRO A 258 -7.10 17.54 5.41
C PRO A 258 -6.80 17.13 3.96
N TYR A 259 -7.67 17.52 3.03
CA TYR A 259 -7.56 17.16 1.62
C TYR A 259 -6.82 18.19 0.78
N SER A 260 -6.58 19.38 1.34
CA SER A 260 -5.94 20.51 0.66
C SER A 260 -4.49 20.74 1.07
N VAL A 261 -3.94 19.87 1.92
CA VAL A 261 -2.58 19.99 2.42
C VAL A 261 -1.64 18.95 1.83
N GLU A 262 -0.37 19.35 1.71
CA GLU A 262 0.77 18.46 1.49
C GLU A 262 1.82 18.74 2.56
N VAL A 263 2.64 17.75 2.89
CA VAL A 263 3.68 17.86 3.90
C VAL A 263 5.02 17.50 3.29
N GLU A 264 6.02 18.34 3.50
CA GLU A 264 7.38 18.11 3.03
C GLU A 264 8.40 18.37 4.13
N VAL A 265 9.26 17.40 4.39
CA VAL A 265 10.43 17.56 5.26
C VAL A 265 11.53 18.26 4.47
N GLU A 266 11.72 19.57 4.73
CA GLU A 266 12.78 20.36 4.09
C GLU A 266 14.17 20.05 4.70
N SER A 267 14.24 19.79 6.00
CA SER A 267 15.49 19.48 6.70
C SER A 267 15.33 18.28 7.63
N PHE A 268 16.27 17.36 7.57
CA PHE A 268 16.38 16.20 8.44
C PHE A 268 17.86 16.04 8.82
N LYS A 269 18.22 16.40 10.06
CA LYS A 269 19.60 16.37 10.54
C LYS A 269 19.68 15.47 11.75
N GLU A 270 20.41 14.39 11.60
CA GLU A 270 20.68 13.46 12.67
C GLU A 270 21.93 13.89 13.45
N GLU A 271 21.73 14.12 14.75
CA GLU A 271 22.78 14.38 15.72
C GLU A 271 22.87 13.17 16.68
N ASP A 272 23.92 13.07 17.48
CA ASP A 272 24.16 11.92 18.36
C ASP A 272 22.93 11.55 19.24
N LYS A 273 22.28 12.54 19.84
CA LYS A 273 21.17 12.34 20.79
C LYS A 273 19.81 12.83 20.30
N LEU A 274 19.76 13.55 19.20
CA LEU A 274 18.59 14.28 18.77
C LEU A 274 18.52 14.29 17.23
N ILE A 275 17.33 14.14 16.68
CA ILE A 275 17.07 14.39 15.27
C ILE A 275 16.33 15.72 15.13
N ARG A 276 16.88 16.66 14.33
CA ARG A 276 16.24 17.94 14.02
C ARG A 276 15.50 17.84 12.69
N ILE A 277 14.21 18.12 12.74
CA ILE A 277 13.32 18.03 11.58
C ILE A 277 12.61 19.36 11.40
N ASP A 278 12.78 19.96 10.21
CA ASP A 278 11.99 21.10 9.76
C ASP A 278 11.07 20.62 8.65
N ALA A 279 9.75 20.77 8.86
CA ALA A 279 8.75 20.35 7.89
C ALA A 279 7.79 21.49 7.56
N VAL A 280 7.36 21.54 6.31
CA VAL A 280 6.42 22.51 5.79
C VAL A 280 5.10 21.84 5.45
N ILE A 281 4.03 22.42 5.93
CA ILE A 281 2.66 22.08 5.56
C ILE A 281 2.23 23.08 4.48
N TYR A 282 2.12 22.62 3.25
CA TYR A 282 1.59 23.42 2.14
C TYR A 282 0.07 23.33 2.11
N CYS A 283 -0.60 24.46 1.85
CA CYS A 283 -2.04 24.55 1.65
C CYS A 283 -2.35 25.43 0.45
N GLU A 284 -3.56 25.36 -0.12
CA GLU A 284 -3.89 26.07 -1.35
C GLU A 284 -4.26 27.56 -1.15
N ARG A 285 -4.74 27.95 0.06
CA ARG A 285 -5.31 29.28 0.30
C ARG A 285 -4.87 29.87 1.64
N ASP A 286 -4.79 31.21 1.70
CA ASP A 286 -4.45 31.93 2.93
C ASP A 286 -5.46 31.68 4.07
N SER A 287 -6.75 31.50 3.76
CA SER A 287 -7.76 31.13 4.75
C SER A 287 -7.48 29.77 5.41
N GLN A 288 -7.02 28.80 4.63
CA GLN A 288 -6.63 27.48 5.13
C GLN A 288 -5.38 27.56 6.00
N LYS A 289 -4.40 28.39 5.62
CA LYS A 289 -3.22 28.68 6.45
C LYS A 289 -3.61 29.22 7.82
N GLY A 290 -4.56 30.16 7.88
CA GLY A 290 -5.07 30.69 9.15
C GLY A 290 -5.71 29.59 10.03
N ILE A 291 -6.48 28.67 9.44
CA ILE A 291 -7.11 27.56 10.16
C ILE A 291 -6.04 26.58 10.66
N LEU A 292 -5.05 26.24 9.83
CA LEU A 292 -3.94 25.32 10.18
C LEU A 292 -3.12 25.85 11.34
N ILE A 293 -2.83 27.16 11.39
CA ILE A 293 -2.09 27.79 12.47
C ILE A 293 -2.96 27.88 13.73
N GLY A 294 -4.21 28.32 13.57
CA GLY A 294 -5.15 28.53 14.67
C GLY A 294 -4.81 29.76 15.50
N LYS A 295 -5.65 30.08 16.50
CA LYS A 295 -5.47 31.24 17.41
C LYS A 295 -4.14 31.12 18.14
N ALA A 296 -3.27 32.11 17.98
CA ALA A 296 -1.93 32.16 18.58
C ALA A 296 -1.09 30.88 18.34
N GLY A 297 -1.29 30.21 17.20
CA GLY A 297 -0.52 29.01 16.85
C GLY A 297 -0.97 27.72 17.56
N SER A 298 -2.08 27.76 18.31
CA SER A 298 -2.50 26.63 19.16
C SER A 298 -2.83 25.35 18.40
N ALA A 299 -3.43 25.45 17.20
CA ALA A 299 -3.79 24.29 16.40
C ALA A 299 -2.52 23.61 15.81
N LEU A 300 -1.61 24.39 15.25
CA LEU A 300 -0.34 23.89 14.73
C LEU A 300 0.53 23.28 15.82
N LYS A 301 0.57 23.91 17.01
CA LYS A 301 1.29 23.37 18.19
C LYS A 301 0.75 22.01 18.61
N ARG A 302 -0.59 21.82 18.59
CA ARG A 302 -1.21 20.52 18.91
C ARG A 302 -0.79 19.44 17.92
N VAL A 303 -0.87 19.71 16.62
CA VAL A 303 -0.42 18.79 15.56
C VAL A 303 1.07 18.47 15.75
N GLY A 304 1.92 19.47 15.92
CA GLY A 304 3.36 19.29 16.10
C GLY A 304 3.70 18.45 17.34
N THR A 305 2.99 18.66 18.46
CA THR A 305 3.21 17.87 19.68
C THR A 305 2.84 16.39 19.49
N GLN A 306 1.71 16.12 18.83
CA GLN A 306 1.27 14.75 18.54
C GLN A 306 2.19 14.07 17.52
N ALA A 307 2.51 14.78 16.42
CA ALA A 307 3.42 14.26 15.40
C ALA A 307 4.80 13.94 15.97
N ARG A 308 5.37 14.83 16.79
CA ARG A 308 6.67 14.62 17.41
C ARG A 308 6.73 13.31 18.20
N ARG A 309 5.71 13.02 19.01
CA ARG A 309 5.66 11.79 19.82
C ARG A 309 5.67 10.55 18.92
N ASP A 310 4.80 10.51 17.90
CA ASP A 310 4.73 9.38 17.00
C ASP A 310 6.01 9.25 16.15
N ILE A 311 6.69 10.34 15.80
CA ILE A 311 7.97 10.32 15.09
C ILE A 311 9.08 9.81 16.02
N GLU A 312 9.11 10.21 17.30
CA GLU A 312 10.04 9.69 18.30
C GLU A 312 9.86 8.18 18.51
N ASP A 313 8.60 7.72 18.55
CA ASP A 313 8.28 6.28 18.63
C ASP A 313 8.69 5.53 17.36
N PHE A 314 8.55 6.14 16.19
CA PHE A 314 8.95 5.54 14.91
C PHE A 314 10.48 5.47 14.74
N LEU A 315 11.19 6.56 15.05
CA LEU A 315 12.65 6.65 14.87
C LEU A 315 13.43 6.12 16.07
N GLN A 316 12.77 5.76 17.17
CA GLN A 316 13.37 5.32 18.43
C GLN A 316 14.45 6.28 18.95
N LYS A 317 14.27 7.58 18.70
CA LYS A 317 15.20 8.66 19.04
C LYS A 317 14.45 9.95 19.35
N GLN A 318 15.01 10.79 20.21
CA GLN A 318 14.42 12.10 20.50
C GLN A 318 14.37 12.98 19.25
N VAL A 319 13.30 13.77 19.10
CA VAL A 319 13.06 14.62 17.94
C VAL A 319 12.75 16.05 18.33
N PHE A 320 13.44 16.98 17.70
CA PHE A 320 13.07 18.39 17.68
C PHE A 320 12.35 18.69 16.37
N LEU A 321 11.03 18.86 16.42
CA LEU A 321 10.18 19.09 15.25
C LEU A 321 9.76 20.55 15.16
N GLN A 322 10.08 21.20 14.04
CA GLN A 322 9.55 22.52 13.66
C GLN A 322 8.59 22.39 12.49
N LEU A 323 7.41 23.01 12.62
CA LEU A 323 6.39 23.00 11.58
C LEU A 323 6.14 24.43 11.09
N TYR A 324 6.14 24.57 9.76
CA TYR A 324 5.81 25.82 9.07
C TYR A 324 4.58 25.60 8.19
N VAL A 325 3.82 26.69 7.91
CA VAL A 325 2.68 26.62 6.99
C VAL A 325 2.92 27.63 5.86
N LYS A 326 2.98 27.14 4.63
CA LYS A 326 3.14 27.94 3.42
C LYS A 326 1.93 27.76 2.49
N VAL A 327 1.62 28.76 1.68
CA VAL A 327 0.59 28.66 0.65
C VAL A 327 1.25 28.27 -0.67
N ASP A 328 0.80 27.19 -1.27
CA ASP A 328 1.15 26.75 -2.62
C ASP A 328 -0.16 26.60 -3.41
N ARG A 329 -0.48 27.62 -4.18
CA ARG A 329 -1.77 27.73 -4.88
C ARG A 329 -1.89 26.66 -5.94
N ASP A 330 -3.08 26.04 -5.99
CA ASP A 330 -3.46 25.05 -7.01
C ASP A 330 -2.52 23.83 -7.14
N TRP A 331 -1.72 23.53 -6.10
CA TRP A 331 -0.75 22.44 -6.13
C TRP A 331 -1.37 21.10 -6.52
N ARG A 332 -2.61 20.80 -6.08
CA ARG A 332 -3.32 19.55 -6.40
C ARG A 332 -3.67 19.38 -7.88
N SER A 333 -3.66 20.46 -8.64
CA SER A 333 -3.98 20.50 -10.08
C SER A 333 -2.74 20.72 -10.95
N SER A 334 -1.58 21.02 -10.35
CA SER A 334 -0.31 21.30 -11.05
C SER A 334 0.51 20.02 -11.22
N THR A 335 0.71 19.56 -12.44
CA THR A 335 1.54 18.37 -12.74
C THR A 335 2.97 18.52 -12.23
N SER A 336 3.58 19.71 -12.33
CA SER A 336 4.95 19.94 -11.86
C SER A 336 5.05 19.87 -10.34
N ARG A 337 4.05 20.40 -9.61
CA ARG A 337 3.99 20.28 -8.15
C ARG A 337 3.74 18.86 -7.69
N LEU A 338 2.82 18.16 -8.35
CA LEU A 338 2.56 16.74 -8.04
C LEU A 338 3.80 15.89 -8.26
N LYS A 339 4.55 16.13 -9.34
CA LYS A 339 5.82 15.46 -9.57
C LYS A 339 6.85 15.76 -8.47
N HIS A 340 6.96 17.04 -8.06
CA HIS A 340 7.84 17.44 -6.96
C HIS A 340 7.51 16.72 -5.65
N TYR A 341 6.23 16.54 -5.33
CA TYR A 341 5.75 15.82 -4.14
C TYR A 341 5.73 14.28 -4.31
N GLY A 342 6.27 13.74 -5.38
CA GLY A 342 6.40 12.29 -5.58
C GLY A 342 5.12 11.59 -6.04
N TYR A 343 4.17 12.30 -6.64
CA TYR A 343 2.96 11.73 -7.25
C TYR A 343 3.16 11.36 -8.73
N ASP A 344 4.35 11.03 -9.15
CA ASP A 344 4.66 10.60 -10.51
C ASP A 344 4.81 9.08 -10.58
N LEU A 345 4.32 8.46 -11.67
CA LEU A 345 4.46 7.03 -11.97
C LEU A 345 5.70 6.73 -12.84
N SER A 346 6.54 7.73 -13.10
CA SER A 346 7.72 7.62 -13.96
C SER A 346 8.86 6.81 -13.36
#